data_379053f846f11524e5b0d9f00ff2b136
#
_entry.id   379053f846f11524e5b0d9f00ff2b136
#
_cell.length_a   1.000
_cell.length_b   1.000
_cell.length_c   1.000
_cell.angle_alpha   90.00
_cell.angle_beta   90.00
_cell.angle_gamma   90.00
#
_symmetry.space_group_name_H-M   'P 1'
#
loop_
_entity.id
_entity.type
_entity.pdbx_description
1 polymer ?
#
loop_
_entity_poly.entity_id
_entity_poly.type
_entity_poly.pdbx_seq_one_letter_code
_entity_poly.pdbx_strand_id
1 'polypeptide(L)'
;AEEIKNPRVVIPWATVLAVVLVTLLYMGVVYTATGLVSYRELGLSPTPIADTARLVMGPLGSKLIAFGCLLATLSSANAGLLSASRISFAMGRDGVLPGFMEKTHHQYKTPLVALYITAGIIALSLARGDIQGLTQAASFLHLYPFILVNLAILQLRTQRGYRPGFKVPLGPVFPLLGVGS
;
A
#
# COMPACT_ATOMS: atom_id res chain seq x y z
N ALA A 1 -7.25 -12.46 5.92
CA ALA A 1 -7.23 -13.74 5.18
C ALA A 1 -8.22 -14.76 5.76
N GLU A 2 -8.57 -14.69 7.04
CA GLU A 2 -9.45 -15.63 7.74
C GLU A 2 -10.91 -15.57 7.25
N GLU A 3 -11.33 -14.45 6.66
CA GLU A 3 -12.69 -14.24 6.16
C GLU A 3 -12.86 -14.59 4.66
N ILE A 4 -11.77 -14.94 3.97
CA ILE A 4 -11.78 -15.19 2.52
C ILE A 4 -12.02 -16.67 2.25
N LYS A 5 -13.04 -16.99 1.44
CA LYS A 5 -13.27 -18.35 0.94
C LYS A 5 -12.13 -18.72 -0.05
N ASN A 6 -11.49 -19.87 0.15
CA ASN A 6 -10.38 -20.38 -0.66
C ASN A 6 -9.19 -19.39 -0.81
N PRO A 7 -8.58 -18.90 0.29
CA PRO A 7 -7.57 -17.84 0.25
C PRO A 7 -6.34 -18.22 -0.61
N ARG A 8 -6.01 -19.50 -0.71
CA ARG A 8 -4.86 -19.99 -1.49
C ARG A 8 -4.96 -19.72 -2.99
N VAL A 9 -6.17 -19.58 -3.51
CA VAL A 9 -6.41 -19.30 -4.94
C VAL A 9 -6.86 -17.86 -5.14
N VAL A 10 -7.80 -17.39 -4.31
CA VAL A 10 -8.42 -16.07 -4.47
C VAL A 10 -7.41 -14.95 -4.24
N ILE A 11 -6.57 -15.04 -3.20
CA ILE A 11 -5.61 -13.97 -2.89
C ILE A 11 -4.60 -13.74 -4.03
N PRO A 12 -3.89 -14.76 -4.55
CA PRO A 12 -2.94 -14.56 -5.64
C PRO A 12 -3.59 -13.99 -6.89
N TRP A 13 -4.74 -14.53 -7.31
CA TRP A 13 -5.44 -14.06 -8.50
C TRP A 13 -5.97 -12.64 -8.35
N ALA A 14 -6.56 -12.32 -7.20
CA ALA A 14 -7.04 -10.96 -6.91
C ALA A 14 -5.88 -9.96 -6.93
N THR A 15 -4.71 -10.32 -6.37
CA THR A 15 -3.53 -9.46 -6.38
C THR A 15 -3.01 -9.23 -7.80
N VAL A 16 -2.85 -10.31 -8.59
CA VAL A 16 -2.38 -10.19 -9.98
C VAL A 16 -3.35 -9.35 -10.82
N LEU A 17 -4.65 -9.61 -10.72
CA LEU A 17 -5.67 -8.87 -11.44
C LEU A 17 -5.69 -7.38 -11.04
N ALA A 18 -5.59 -7.10 -9.75
CA ALA A 18 -5.53 -5.73 -9.25
C ALA A 18 -4.30 -4.98 -9.79
N VAL A 19 -3.12 -5.61 -9.77
CA VAL A 19 -1.89 -5.00 -10.33
C VAL A 19 -2.04 -4.73 -11.82
N VAL A 20 -2.54 -5.68 -12.60
CA VAL A 20 -2.74 -5.52 -14.05
C VAL A 20 -3.72 -4.38 -14.34
N LEU A 21 -4.88 -4.36 -13.67
CA LEU A 21 -5.89 -3.31 -13.88
C LEU A 21 -5.36 -1.92 -13.50
N VAL A 22 -4.68 -1.81 -12.35
CA VAL A 22 -4.11 -0.54 -11.90
C VAL A 22 -3.02 -0.07 -12.85
N THR A 23 -2.15 -0.97 -13.34
CA THR A 23 -1.12 -0.64 -14.31
C THR A 23 -1.72 -0.10 -15.61
N LEU A 24 -2.75 -0.78 -16.15
CA LEU A 24 -3.44 -0.33 -17.36
C LEU A 24 -4.07 1.05 -17.18
N LEU A 25 -4.72 1.30 -16.02
CA LEU A 25 -5.29 2.60 -15.71
C LEU A 25 -4.21 3.69 -15.63
N TYR A 26 -3.10 3.43 -14.94
CA TYR A 26 -2.00 4.39 -14.85
C TYR A 26 -1.37 4.67 -16.22
N MET A 27 -1.13 3.64 -17.03
CA MET A 27 -0.64 3.82 -18.40
C MET A 27 -1.60 4.69 -19.22
N GLY A 28 -2.91 4.46 -19.13
CA GLY A 28 -3.92 5.29 -19.79
C GLY A 28 -3.90 6.74 -19.34
N VAL A 29 -3.80 6.99 -18.03
CA VAL A 29 -3.73 8.36 -17.49
C VAL A 29 -2.45 9.06 -17.93
N VAL A 30 -1.29 8.41 -17.84
CA VAL A 30 -0.01 8.99 -18.25
C VAL A 30 0.00 9.25 -19.75
N TYR A 31 -0.46 8.30 -20.56
CA TYR A 31 -0.54 8.46 -22.01
C TYR A 31 -1.41 9.66 -22.41
N THR A 32 -2.58 9.80 -21.78
CA THR A 32 -3.49 10.93 -22.03
C THR A 32 -2.85 12.25 -21.59
N ALA A 33 -2.24 12.29 -20.41
CA ALA A 33 -1.62 13.48 -19.87
C ALA A 33 -0.46 13.98 -20.77
N THR A 34 0.43 13.05 -21.16
CA THR A 34 1.59 13.37 -22.02
C THR A 34 1.20 13.69 -23.48
N GLY A 35 0.04 13.22 -23.93
CA GLY A 35 -0.52 13.57 -25.23
C GLY A 35 -1.13 14.97 -25.29
N LEU A 36 -1.57 15.51 -24.14
CA LEU A 36 -2.23 16.82 -24.04
C LEU A 36 -1.28 17.94 -23.58
N VAL A 37 -0.30 17.60 -22.76
CA VAL A 37 0.62 18.57 -22.15
C VAL A 37 2.06 18.08 -22.31
N SER A 38 2.99 19.01 -22.56
CA SER A 38 4.40 18.63 -22.71
C SER A 38 4.95 18.06 -21.40
N TYR A 39 5.85 17.06 -21.50
CA TYR A 39 6.46 16.42 -20.32
C TYR A 39 7.21 17.42 -19.41
N ARG A 40 7.72 18.53 -19.97
CA ARG A 40 8.40 19.58 -19.22
C ARG A 40 7.42 20.36 -18.34
N GLU A 41 6.26 20.69 -18.86
CA GLU A 41 5.21 21.40 -18.13
C GLU A 41 4.60 20.49 -17.05
N LEU A 42 4.37 19.21 -17.37
CA LEU A 42 3.91 18.22 -16.38
C LEU A 42 4.91 18.07 -15.23
N GLY A 43 6.22 18.06 -15.52
CA GLY A 43 7.26 17.92 -14.50
C GLY A 43 7.44 19.15 -13.59
N LEU A 44 7.02 20.33 -14.03
CA LEU A 44 7.08 21.56 -13.26
C LEU A 44 5.80 21.84 -12.47
N SER A 45 4.70 21.19 -12.83
CA SER A 45 3.41 21.40 -12.16
C SER A 45 3.33 20.63 -10.83
N PRO A 46 2.87 21.26 -9.76
CA PRO A 46 2.56 20.55 -8.50
C PRO A 46 1.30 19.67 -8.60
N THR A 47 0.45 19.89 -9.62
CA THR A 47 -0.84 19.21 -9.81
C THR A 47 -1.05 18.77 -11.26
N PRO A 48 -0.14 17.97 -11.86
CA PRO A 48 -0.11 17.74 -13.31
C PRO A 48 -1.40 17.11 -13.86
N ILE A 49 -2.01 16.19 -13.15
CA ILE A 49 -3.26 15.53 -13.59
C ILE A 49 -4.44 16.49 -13.52
N ALA A 50 -4.51 17.31 -12.47
CA ALA A 50 -5.59 18.29 -12.34
C ALA A 50 -5.48 19.41 -13.42
N ASP A 51 -4.26 19.81 -13.77
CA ASP A 51 -4.01 20.78 -14.84
C ASP A 51 -4.38 20.21 -16.21
N THR A 52 -4.03 18.95 -16.47
CA THR A 52 -4.45 18.26 -17.70
C THR A 52 -5.98 18.15 -17.79
N ALA A 53 -6.65 17.78 -16.69
CA ALA A 53 -8.11 17.72 -16.64
C ALA A 53 -8.76 19.11 -16.87
N ARG A 54 -8.10 20.17 -16.39
CA ARG A 54 -8.55 21.55 -16.62
C ARG A 54 -8.51 21.93 -18.10
N LEU A 55 -7.53 21.46 -18.86
CA LEU A 55 -7.43 21.74 -20.29
C LEU A 55 -8.59 21.09 -21.07
N VAL A 56 -9.01 19.88 -20.67
CA VAL A 56 -10.06 19.14 -21.38
C VAL A 56 -11.46 19.54 -20.93
N MET A 57 -11.67 19.68 -19.62
CA MET A 57 -12.98 19.89 -18.99
C MET A 57 -13.15 21.27 -18.36
N GLY A 58 -12.18 22.16 -18.54
CA GLY A 58 -12.19 23.48 -17.91
C GLY A 58 -12.03 23.40 -16.38
N PRO A 59 -12.45 24.46 -15.65
CA PRO A 59 -12.33 24.51 -14.18
C PRO A 59 -13.03 23.39 -13.43
N LEU A 60 -14.04 22.77 -14.05
CA LEU A 60 -14.75 21.63 -13.46
C LEU A 60 -13.85 20.40 -13.39
N GLY A 61 -13.04 20.16 -14.43
CA GLY A 61 -12.12 19.01 -14.48
C GLY A 61 -11.12 19.02 -13.32
N SER A 62 -10.47 20.15 -13.07
CA SER A 62 -9.52 20.25 -11.96
C SER A 62 -10.18 20.05 -10.57
N LYS A 63 -11.41 20.57 -10.40
CA LYS A 63 -12.17 20.35 -9.15
C LYS A 63 -12.56 18.91 -8.94
N LEU A 64 -12.98 18.21 -9.98
CA LEU A 64 -13.33 16.77 -9.92
C LEU A 64 -12.10 15.94 -9.57
N ILE A 65 -10.95 16.21 -10.20
CA ILE A 65 -9.70 15.51 -9.86
C ILE A 65 -9.29 15.80 -8.42
N ALA A 66 -9.32 17.05 -7.97
CA ALA A 66 -8.98 17.41 -6.60
C ALA A 66 -9.87 16.71 -5.58
N PHE A 67 -11.18 16.66 -5.83
CA PHE A 67 -12.15 15.97 -4.97
C PHE A 67 -11.90 14.45 -4.97
N GLY A 68 -11.65 13.85 -6.13
CA GLY A 68 -11.30 12.45 -6.26
C GLY A 68 -10.01 12.10 -5.50
N CYS A 69 -8.98 12.94 -5.60
CA CYS A 69 -7.73 12.80 -4.85
C CYS A 69 -7.96 12.85 -3.33
N LEU A 70 -8.80 13.77 -2.85
CA LEU A 70 -9.15 13.84 -1.43
C LEU A 70 -9.82 12.56 -0.94
N LEU A 71 -10.82 12.06 -1.67
CA LEU A 71 -11.51 10.82 -1.32
C LEU A 71 -10.56 9.62 -1.35
N ALA A 72 -9.71 9.51 -2.36
CA ALA A 72 -8.72 8.44 -2.49
C ALA A 72 -7.72 8.46 -1.33
N THR A 73 -7.22 9.65 -0.97
CA THR A 73 -6.27 9.82 0.14
C THR A 73 -6.91 9.46 1.48
N LEU A 74 -8.13 9.92 1.75
CA LEU A 74 -8.86 9.59 2.97
C LEU A 74 -9.13 8.08 3.07
N SER A 75 -9.55 7.45 1.97
CA SER A 75 -9.78 6.00 1.91
C SER A 75 -8.50 5.21 2.16
N SER A 76 -7.39 5.61 1.54
CA SER A 76 -6.08 4.99 1.72
C SER A 76 -5.56 5.15 3.15
N ALA A 77 -5.69 6.34 3.72
CA ALA A 77 -5.29 6.61 5.11
C ALA A 77 -6.09 5.75 6.11
N ASN A 78 -7.41 5.62 5.90
CA ASN A 78 -8.25 4.78 6.74
C ASN A 78 -7.86 3.30 6.64
N ALA A 79 -7.65 2.78 5.43
CA ALA A 79 -7.21 1.40 5.21
C ALA A 79 -5.82 1.14 5.84
N GLY A 80 -4.88 2.08 5.69
CA GLY A 80 -3.55 2.03 6.30
C GLY A 80 -3.60 1.97 7.82
N LEU A 81 -4.39 2.86 8.44
CA LEU A 81 -4.57 2.91 9.89
C LEU A 81 -5.17 1.61 10.44
N LEU A 82 -6.20 1.08 9.78
CA LEU A 82 -6.81 -0.21 10.16
C LEU A 82 -5.82 -1.36 10.01
N SER A 83 -5.07 -1.41 8.94
CA SER A 83 -4.06 -2.45 8.71
C SER A 83 -2.95 -2.39 9.76
N ALA A 84 -2.41 -1.21 10.05
CA ALA A 84 -1.38 -1.02 11.06
C ALA A 84 -1.87 -1.40 12.46
N SER A 85 -3.11 -1.03 12.83
CA SER A 85 -3.69 -1.40 14.12
C SER A 85 -3.89 -2.91 14.27
N ARG A 86 -4.29 -3.61 13.21
CA ARG A 86 -4.43 -5.08 13.21
C ARG A 86 -3.08 -5.79 13.33
N ILE A 87 -2.03 -5.28 12.67
CA ILE A 87 -0.67 -5.81 12.81
C ILE A 87 -0.18 -5.60 14.24
N SER A 88 -0.33 -4.39 14.80
CA SER A 88 0.06 -4.09 16.18
C SER A 88 -0.69 -4.98 17.20
N PHE A 89 -1.97 -5.24 16.97
CA PHE A 89 -2.76 -6.18 17.76
C PHE A 89 -2.19 -7.61 17.69
N ALA A 90 -1.89 -8.11 16.49
CA ALA A 90 -1.32 -9.44 16.31
C ALA A 90 0.05 -9.56 16.99
N MET A 91 0.90 -8.55 16.87
CA MET A 91 2.20 -8.49 17.55
C MET A 91 2.06 -8.43 19.08
N GLY A 92 1.03 -7.78 19.62
CA GLY A 92 0.70 -7.81 21.05
C GLY A 92 0.29 -9.20 21.52
N ARG A 93 -0.56 -9.88 20.76
CA ARG A 93 -1.01 -11.26 21.03
C ARG A 93 0.15 -12.25 20.99
N ASP A 94 1.09 -12.07 20.05
CA ASP A 94 2.25 -12.95 19.88
C ASP A 94 3.41 -12.60 20.85
N GLY A 95 3.20 -11.65 21.77
CA GLY A 95 4.18 -11.26 22.80
C GLY A 95 5.36 -10.42 22.30
N VAL A 96 5.31 -9.96 21.04
CA VAL A 96 6.34 -9.06 20.46
C VAL A 96 6.15 -7.63 20.95
N LEU A 97 4.90 -7.19 21.11
CA LEU A 97 4.54 -5.89 21.69
C LEU A 97 3.88 -6.09 23.07
N PRO A 98 3.86 -5.03 23.90
CA PRO A 98 3.22 -5.11 25.22
C PRO A 98 1.77 -5.60 25.12
N GLY A 99 1.34 -6.47 26.07
CA GLY A 99 0.02 -7.15 26.06
C GLY A 99 -1.20 -6.21 26.09
N PHE A 100 -1.05 -4.92 26.44
CA PHE A 100 -2.16 -3.99 26.33
C PHE A 100 -2.60 -3.72 24.88
N MET A 101 -1.72 -3.99 23.90
CA MET A 101 -2.01 -3.87 22.46
C MET A 101 -3.02 -4.92 21.97
N GLU A 102 -3.14 -6.05 22.65
CA GLU A 102 -4.11 -7.11 22.30
C GLU A 102 -5.54 -6.83 22.79
N LYS A 103 -5.73 -5.76 23.59
CA LYS A 103 -7.06 -5.43 24.11
C LYS A 103 -8.00 -4.98 23.00
N THR A 104 -9.08 -5.72 22.81
CA THR A 104 -10.16 -5.38 21.90
C THR A 104 -11.31 -4.72 22.64
N HIS A 105 -12.01 -3.83 21.95
CA HIS A 105 -13.24 -3.26 22.49
C HIS A 105 -14.34 -4.31 22.55
N HIS A 106 -15.02 -4.43 23.68
CA HIS A 106 -16.01 -5.49 23.94
C HIS A 106 -17.16 -5.50 22.91
N GLN A 107 -17.65 -4.33 22.53
CA GLN A 107 -18.80 -4.16 21.63
C GLN A 107 -18.41 -4.18 20.15
N TYR A 108 -17.33 -3.51 19.76
CA TYR A 108 -16.93 -3.33 18.36
C TYR A 108 -15.89 -4.36 17.89
N LYS A 109 -15.35 -5.17 18.80
CA LYS A 109 -14.29 -6.17 18.53
C LYS A 109 -13.09 -5.62 17.74
N THR A 110 -12.84 -4.32 17.87
CA THR A 110 -11.73 -3.61 17.25
C THR A 110 -10.61 -3.38 18.25
N PRO A 111 -9.33 -3.43 17.87
CA PRO A 111 -8.19 -3.16 18.75
C PRO A 111 -8.02 -1.66 18.97
N LEU A 112 -8.89 -1.04 19.78
CA LEU A 112 -8.91 0.41 19.98
C LEU A 112 -7.59 0.95 20.54
N VAL A 113 -6.94 0.23 21.44
CA VAL A 113 -5.67 0.67 22.03
C VAL A 113 -4.59 0.76 20.94
N ALA A 114 -4.45 -0.28 20.12
CA ALA A 114 -3.53 -0.29 19.00
C ALA A 114 -3.88 0.82 17.99
N LEU A 115 -5.18 1.04 17.72
CA LEU A 115 -5.65 2.09 16.81
C LEU A 115 -5.26 3.49 17.30
N TYR A 116 -5.53 3.82 18.57
CA TYR A 116 -5.20 5.13 19.13
C TYR A 116 -3.69 5.38 19.21
N ILE A 117 -2.90 4.37 19.56
CA ILE A 117 -1.45 4.50 19.60
C ILE A 117 -0.90 4.73 18.19
N THR A 118 -1.36 3.96 17.21
CA THR A 118 -0.95 4.14 15.80
C THR A 118 -1.34 5.53 15.29
N ALA A 119 -2.57 5.96 15.55
CA ALA A 119 -3.03 7.31 15.19
C ALA A 119 -2.21 8.40 15.87
N GLY A 120 -1.88 8.22 17.15
CA GLY A 120 -1.05 9.14 17.91
C GLY A 120 0.37 9.28 17.35
N ILE A 121 1.00 8.16 16.98
CA ILE A 121 2.32 8.16 16.32
C ILE A 121 2.27 8.92 14.99
N ILE A 122 1.24 8.67 14.18
CA ILE A 122 1.04 9.38 12.90
C ILE A 122 0.87 10.88 13.15
N ALA A 123 0.00 11.28 14.08
CA ALA A 123 -0.26 12.68 14.42
C ALA A 123 1.01 13.39 14.90
N LEU A 124 1.80 12.76 15.79
CA LEU A 124 3.06 13.30 16.28
C LEU A 124 4.10 13.43 15.16
N SER A 125 4.15 12.45 14.24
CA SER A 125 5.05 12.51 13.10
C SER A 125 4.69 13.66 12.16
N LEU A 126 3.41 13.86 11.89
CA LEU A 126 2.92 14.99 11.08
C LEU A 126 3.14 16.34 11.75
N ALA A 127 3.02 16.42 13.08
CA ALA A 127 3.23 17.65 13.83
C ALA A 127 4.67 18.19 13.72
N ARG A 128 5.65 17.35 13.40
CA ARG A 128 7.03 17.78 13.13
C ARG A 128 7.20 18.54 11.81
N GLY A 129 6.21 18.45 10.90
CA GLY A 129 6.20 19.20 9.64
C GLY A 129 7.19 18.73 8.58
N ASP A 130 7.98 17.70 8.85
CA ASP A 130 8.93 17.15 7.88
C ASP A 130 8.27 16.08 7.02
N ILE A 131 7.49 16.52 6.03
CA ILE A 131 6.79 15.63 5.09
C ILE A 131 7.80 14.86 4.21
N GLN A 132 8.91 15.48 3.82
CA GLN A 132 9.91 14.82 2.98
C GLN A 132 10.62 13.70 3.71
N GLY A 133 11.07 13.94 4.94
CA GLY A 133 11.69 12.92 5.78
C GLY A 133 10.74 11.77 6.09
N LEU A 134 9.46 12.05 6.35
CA LEU A 134 8.44 11.02 6.55
C LEU A 134 8.23 10.16 5.29
N THR A 135 8.19 10.77 4.10
CA THR A 135 8.02 10.05 2.84
C THR A 135 9.22 9.16 2.54
N GLN A 136 10.44 9.66 2.78
CA GLN A 136 11.66 8.88 2.62
C GLN A 136 11.70 7.70 3.60
N ALA A 137 11.42 7.94 4.88
CA ALA A 137 11.35 6.89 5.88
C ALA A 137 10.29 5.83 5.54
N ALA A 138 9.10 6.25 5.10
CA ALA A 138 8.05 5.34 4.66
C ALA A 138 8.50 4.48 3.47
N SER A 139 9.21 5.04 2.50
CA SER A 139 9.74 4.31 1.34
C SER A 139 10.74 3.23 1.78
N PHE A 140 11.69 3.57 2.66
CA PHE A 140 12.63 2.60 3.24
C PHE A 140 11.91 1.49 4.00
N LEU A 141 10.96 1.85 4.86
CA LEU A 141 10.20 0.88 5.65
C LEU A 141 9.33 -0.04 4.79
N HIS A 142 8.91 0.38 3.59
CA HIS A 142 8.21 -0.47 2.65
C HIS A 142 9.14 -1.45 1.92
N LEU A 143 10.34 -1.02 1.53
CA LEU A 143 11.30 -1.89 0.83
C LEU A 143 11.81 -3.03 1.72
N TYR A 144 12.06 -2.76 3.00
CA TYR A 144 12.60 -3.74 3.92
C TYR A 144 11.78 -5.05 4.04
N PRO A 145 10.47 -5.02 4.26
CA PRO A 145 9.65 -6.24 4.27
C PRO A 145 9.66 -6.99 2.93
N PHE A 146 9.73 -6.30 1.80
CA PHE A 146 9.80 -6.96 0.49
C PHE A 146 11.07 -7.79 0.35
N ILE A 147 12.22 -7.26 0.77
CA ILE A 147 13.48 -7.99 0.79
C ILE A 147 13.37 -9.23 1.68
N LEU A 148 12.86 -9.06 2.92
CA LEU A 148 12.71 -10.17 3.86
C LEU A 148 11.77 -11.27 3.34
N VAL A 149 10.64 -10.90 2.75
CA VAL A 149 9.68 -11.85 2.18
C VAL A 149 10.30 -12.61 1.01
N ASN A 150 11.01 -11.94 0.11
CA ASN A 150 11.67 -12.60 -1.01
C ASN A 150 12.78 -13.57 -0.53
N LEU A 151 13.58 -13.19 0.47
CA LEU A 151 14.57 -14.08 1.08
C LEU A 151 13.91 -15.28 1.77
N ALA A 152 12.82 -15.06 2.52
CA ALA A 152 12.06 -16.13 3.15
C ALA A 152 11.49 -17.11 2.12
N ILE A 153 10.98 -16.63 0.99
CA ILE A 153 10.49 -17.49 -0.11
C ILE A 153 11.63 -18.32 -0.69
N LEU A 154 12.81 -17.75 -0.90
CA LEU A 154 13.99 -18.49 -1.39
C LEU A 154 14.37 -19.60 -0.40
N GLN A 155 14.44 -19.29 0.89
CA GLN A 155 14.76 -20.25 1.93
C GLN A 155 13.72 -21.36 2.06
N LEU A 156 12.42 -21.04 2.00
CA LEU A 156 11.34 -22.04 2.04
C LEU A 156 11.37 -22.98 0.84
N ARG A 157 11.76 -22.49 -0.33
CA ARG A 157 11.87 -23.33 -1.54
C ARG A 157 13.01 -24.33 -1.50
N THR A 158 14.03 -24.10 -0.68
CA THR A 158 15.14 -25.05 -0.48
C THR A 158 14.79 -26.18 0.48
N GLN A 159 13.71 -26.03 1.26
CA GLN A 159 13.27 -27.08 2.20
C GLN A 159 12.62 -28.25 1.46
N ARG A 160 13.12 -29.47 1.71
CA ARG A 160 12.53 -30.72 1.17
C ARG A 160 11.12 -30.91 1.76
N GLY A 161 10.10 -30.94 0.89
CA GLY A 161 8.71 -31.18 1.28
C GLY A 161 7.80 -29.94 1.25
N TYR A 162 8.31 -28.74 1.00
CA TYR A 162 7.47 -27.56 0.85
C TYR A 162 6.65 -27.63 -0.44
N ARG A 163 5.31 -27.72 -0.30
CA ARG A 163 4.34 -27.71 -1.40
C ARG A 163 3.54 -26.41 -1.36
N PRO A 164 3.94 -25.39 -2.13
CA PRO A 164 3.18 -24.14 -2.18
C PRO A 164 1.80 -24.35 -2.80
N GLY A 165 0.76 -23.74 -2.24
CA GLY A 165 -0.59 -23.74 -2.79
C GLY A 165 -0.71 -22.95 -4.10
N PHE A 166 0.21 -22.02 -4.35
CA PHE A 166 0.35 -21.25 -5.57
C PHE A 166 1.82 -21.25 -6.02
N LYS A 167 2.05 -21.64 -7.27
CA LYS A 167 3.39 -21.60 -7.87
C LYS A 167 3.52 -20.35 -8.72
N VAL A 168 4.42 -19.45 -8.33
CA VAL A 168 4.76 -18.28 -9.14
C VAL A 168 5.41 -18.78 -10.44
N PRO A 169 4.93 -18.35 -11.63
CA PRO A 169 5.59 -18.67 -12.89
C PRO A 169 7.06 -18.21 -12.85
N LEU A 170 7.94 -18.87 -13.63
CA LEU A 170 9.39 -18.61 -13.65
C LEU A 170 10.17 -18.95 -12.36
N GLY A 171 9.55 -19.65 -11.39
CA GLY A 171 10.25 -20.23 -10.23
C GLY A 171 11.02 -19.22 -9.38
N PRO A 172 12.34 -19.38 -9.17
CA PRO A 172 13.13 -18.51 -8.28
C PRO A 172 13.50 -17.15 -8.89
N VAL A 173 13.27 -16.94 -10.19
CA VAL A 173 13.70 -15.70 -10.88
C VAL A 173 13.00 -14.46 -10.31
N PHE A 174 11.69 -14.50 -10.06
CA PHE A 174 10.95 -13.36 -9.49
C PHE A 174 11.42 -12.96 -8.09
N PRO A 175 11.60 -13.88 -7.12
CA PRO A 175 12.15 -13.52 -5.82
C PRO A 175 13.57 -12.94 -5.91
N LEU A 176 14.42 -13.44 -6.81
CA LEU A 176 15.77 -12.89 -7.00
C LEU A 176 15.75 -11.47 -7.56
N LEU A 177 14.89 -11.20 -8.56
CA LEU A 177 14.69 -9.86 -9.09
C LEU A 177 14.14 -8.90 -8.01
N GLY A 178 13.22 -9.38 -7.15
CA GLY A 178 12.66 -8.58 -6.07
C GLY A 178 13.62 -8.29 -4.91
N VAL A 179 14.76 -8.97 -4.81
CA VAL A 179 15.84 -8.65 -3.85
C VAL A 179 16.81 -7.62 -4.45
N GLY A 180 16.97 -7.60 -5.78
CA GLY A 180 17.92 -6.75 -6.49
C GLY A 180 17.35 -5.43 -7.00
N SER A 181 16.03 -5.21 -6.91
CA SER A 181 15.35 -3.96 -7.30
C SER A 181 15.21 -3.01 -6.10
#